data_04c4c567e34611db568a0363ed024e7a
#
_entry.id   04c4c567e34611db568a0363ed024e7a
#
_cell.length_a   1.000
_cell.length_b   1.000
_cell.length_c   1.000
_cell.angle_alpha   90.00
_cell.angle_beta   90.00
_cell.angle_gamma   90.00
#
_symmetry.space_group_name_H-M   'P 1'
#
loop_
_entity.id
_entity.type
_entity.pdbx_description
1 polymer ?
#
loop_
_entity_poly.entity_id
_entity_poly.type
_entity_poly.pdbx_seq_one_letter_code
_entity_poly.pdbx_strand_id
1 'polypeptide(L)'
;MDDVLSLNNSSFGDFIDRMNPIELEIKDITDMDRSASYLDLHLEIGSEERLRTKLYDKRYDFNFPIVNFPFICSNIPAAPAYGVYISHLIRYSRACGFSQDFLDRGLLLTRKLLNQWFLLVKFKSSLRKFYGRHHGLVDRLLCHN
;
A
#
# COMPACT_ATOMS: atom_id res chain seq x y z
N MET A 1 -20.46 -1.61 1.36
CA MET A 1 -19.90 -0.98 2.57
C MET A 1 -18.87 0.01 2.08
N ASP A 2 -19.14 1.29 2.28
CA ASP A 2 -18.28 2.35 1.77
C ASP A 2 -17.51 2.96 2.95
N ASP A 3 -16.21 3.09 2.80
CA ASP A 3 -15.34 3.66 3.83
C ASP A 3 -15.31 5.19 3.65
N VAL A 4 -15.43 5.93 4.74
CA VAL A 4 -15.32 7.39 4.76
C VAL A 4 -14.12 7.79 5.60
N LEU A 5 -13.27 8.66 5.09
CA LEU A 5 -12.14 9.23 5.81
C LEU A 5 -12.40 10.71 6.08
N SER A 6 -12.36 11.09 7.35
CA SER A 6 -12.38 12.50 7.77
C SER A 6 -11.09 12.83 8.51
N LEU A 7 -10.45 13.91 8.12
CA LEU A 7 -9.23 14.40 8.76
C LEU A 7 -9.48 15.82 9.26
N ASN A 8 -9.20 16.03 10.56
CA ASN A 8 -9.21 17.37 11.19
C ASN A 8 -10.55 18.13 11.07
N ASN A 9 -11.69 17.42 11.09
CA ASN A 9 -13.02 17.98 10.96
C ASN A 9 -13.85 17.72 12.22
N SER A 10 -13.92 18.71 13.11
CA SER A 10 -14.70 18.62 14.36
C SER A 10 -16.21 18.51 14.14
N SER A 11 -16.73 18.95 13.00
CA SER A 11 -18.16 18.95 12.66
C SER A 11 -18.58 17.69 11.89
N PHE A 12 -17.69 16.72 11.73
CA PHE A 12 -17.96 15.54 10.91
C PHE A 12 -19.05 14.67 11.52
N GLY A 13 -19.10 14.54 12.85
CA GLY A 13 -20.16 13.82 13.55
C GLY A 13 -21.54 14.42 13.25
N ASP A 14 -21.69 15.74 13.40
CA ASP A 14 -22.96 16.43 13.12
C ASP A 14 -23.38 16.31 11.64
N PHE A 15 -22.42 16.24 10.73
CA PHE A 15 -22.68 16.04 9.30
C PHE A 15 -23.21 14.62 9.06
N ILE A 16 -22.58 13.62 9.63
CA ILE A 16 -23.01 12.22 9.53
C ILE A 16 -24.43 12.03 10.03
N ASP A 17 -24.74 12.55 11.22
CA ASP A 17 -26.05 12.42 11.85
C ASP A 17 -27.19 13.02 11.00
N ARG A 18 -26.88 14.08 10.23
CA ARG A 18 -27.85 14.72 9.33
C ARG A 18 -28.01 14.01 7.98
N MET A 19 -26.96 13.41 7.47
CA MET A 19 -26.94 12.87 6.09
C MET A 19 -27.17 11.35 6.05
N ASN A 20 -27.06 10.68 7.21
CA ASN A 20 -27.16 9.23 7.27
C ASN A 20 -28.61 8.80 7.49
N PRO A 21 -29.17 7.92 6.64
CA PRO A 21 -30.44 7.27 6.93
C PRO A 21 -30.37 6.50 8.24
N ILE A 22 -31.43 6.52 9.01
CA ILE A 22 -31.53 5.85 10.33
C ILE A 22 -31.15 4.36 10.28
N GLU A 23 -31.22 3.76 9.09
CA GLU A 23 -30.95 2.33 8.85
C GLU A 23 -29.44 2.03 8.62
N LEU A 24 -28.59 3.05 8.49
CA LEU A 24 -27.14 2.87 8.28
C LEU A 24 -26.36 3.16 9.55
N GLU A 25 -25.64 2.16 10.03
CA GLU A 25 -24.72 2.29 11.16
C GLU A 25 -23.33 2.71 10.65
N ILE A 26 -22.81 3.83 11.13
CA ILE A 26 -21.43 4.25 10.90
C ILE A 26 -20.60 3.88 12.13
N LYS A 27 -19.55 3.09 11.90
CA LYS A 27 -18.60 2.70 12.94
C LYS A 27 -17.32 3.51 12.81
N ASP A 28 -16.90 4.13 13.91
CA ASP A 28 -15.57 4.67 14.03
C ASP A 28 -14.56 3.52 14.18
N ILE A 29 -13.62 3.45 13.25
CA ILE A 29 -12.56 2.44 13.23
C ILE A 29 -11.17 3.05 13.50
N THR A 30 -11.13 4.27 14.01
CA THR A 30 -9.87 4.91 14.41
C THR A 30 -9.30 4.22 15.64
N ASP A 31 -8.07 3.78 15.54
CA ASP A 31 -7.38 3.14 16.67
C ASP A 31 -6.98 4.16 17.75
N MET A 32 -6.82 3.69 18.99
CA MET A 32 -6.45 4.52 20.16
C MET A 32 -5.10 5.23 19.98
N ASP A 33 -4.23 4.73 19.11
CA ASP A 33 -2.93 5.32 18.77
C ASP A 33 -3.02 6.38 17.67
N ARG A 34 -4.21 6.87 17.33
CA ARG A 34 -4.47 7.86 16.28
C ARG A 34 -4.08 7.33 14.89
N SER A 35 -4.25 6.05 14.67
CA SER A 35 -4.08 5.42 13.37
C SER A 35 -5.42 4.94 12.81
N ALA A 36 -5.50 4.77 11.50
CA ALA A 36 -6.64 4.20 10.83
C ALA A 36 -6.23 3.52 9.52
N SER A 37 -6.91 2.44 9.18
CA SER A 37 -6.75 1.80 7.88
C SER A 37 -7.86 2.25 6.95
N TYR A 38 -7.50 2.88 5.84
CA TYR A 38 -8.42 3.38 4.84
C TYR A 38 -8.06 2.83 3.45
N LEU A 39 -8.95 2.06 2.87
CA LEU A 39 -8.70 1.33 1.61
C LEU A 39 -7.46 0.44 1.73
N ASP A 40 -6.40 0.78 1.01
CA ASP A 40 -5.09 0.10 1.06
C ASP A 40 -3.99 0.97 1.69
N LEU A 41 -4.39 1.96 2.46
CA LEU A 41 -3.47 2.80 3.22
C LEU A 41 -3.67 2.60 4.71
N HIS A 42 -2.58 2.53 5.44
CA HIS A 42 -2.55 2.75 6.87
C HIS A 42 -2.08 4.18 7.12
N LEU A 43 -2.91 4.92 7.81
CA LEU A 43 -2.71 6.32 8.16
C LEU A 43 -2.34 6.41 9.63
N GLU A 44 -1.30 7.13 9.96
CA GLU A 44 -0.79 7.27 11.33
C GLU A 44 -0.42 8.74 11.55
N ILE A 45 -0.86 9.33 12.65
CA ILE A 45 -0.45 10.67 13.05
C ILE A 45 0.71 10.53 14.03
N GLY A 46 1.91 10.87 13.57
CA GLY A 46 3.12 10.82 14.38
C GLY A 46 3.16 11.86 15.51
N SER A 47 4.17 11.76 16.38
CA SER A 47 4.38 12.66 17.52
C SER A 47 4.52 14.14 17.14
N GLU A 48 4.95 14.42 15.92
CA GLU A 48 5.10 15.78 15.39
C GLU A 48 3.81 16.28 14.69
N GLU A 49 2.67 15.62 14.90
CA GLU A 49 1.38 15.90 14.22
C GLU A 49 1.45 15.77 12.69
N ARG A 50 2.45 15.06 12.18
CA ARG A 50 2.58 14.79 10.75
C ARG A 50 1.90 13.49 10.39
N LEU A 51 1.11 13.54 9.31
CA LEU A 51 0.48 12.36 8.75
C LEU A 51 1.54 11.46 8.07
N ARG A 52 1.66 10.24 8.56
CA ARG A 52 2.45 9.18 7.94
C ARG A 52 1.53 8.22 7.22
N THR A 53 1.88 7.87 5.98
CA THR A 53 1.14 6.91 5.19
C THR A 53 2.00 5.69 4.90
N LYS A 54 1.42 4.50 5.08
CA LYS A 54 2.02 3.20 4.73
C LYS A 54 1.02 2.42 3.88
N LEU A 55 1.52 1.48 3.10
CA LEU A 55 0.62 0.54 2.45
C LEU A 55 0.02 -0.41 3.49
N TYR A 56 -1.30 -0.50 3.52
CA TYR A 56 -2.03 -1.51 4.28
C TYR A 56 -2.30 -2.74 3.41
N ASP A 57 -2.02 -3.90 3.96
CA ASP A 57 -2.24 -5.16 3.26
C ASP A 57 -3.17 -6.04 4.11
N LYS A 58 -4.45 -6.01 3.81
CA LYS A 58 -5.51 -6.77 4.52
C LYS A 58 -5.21 -8.27 4.68
N ARG A 59 -4.26 -8.80 3.92
CA ARG A 59 -3.86 -10.22 4.04
C ARG A 59 -3.14 -10.53 5.34
N TYR A 60 -2.56 -9.53 5.99
CA TYR A 60 -1.93 -9.72 7.30
C TYR A 60 -2.95 -9.93 8.43
N ASP A 61 -4.23 -9.63 8.19
CA ASP A 61 -5.31 -9.83 9.15
C ASP A 61 -5.71 -11.32 9.23
N PHE A 62 -5.23 -12.14 8.31
CA PHE A 62 -5.58 -13.56 8.24
C PHE A 62 -4.45 -14.44 8.77
N ASN A 63 -4.80 -15.46 9.57
CA ASN A 63 -3.86 -16.42 10.16
C ASN A 63 -3.35 -17.49 9.17
N PHE A 64 -3.62 -17.33 7.88
CA PHE A 64 -3.18 -18.28 6.86
C PHE A 64 -2.50 -17.54 5.70
N PRO A 65 -1.52 -18.19 5.01
CA PRO A 65 -0.82 -17.57 3.91
C PRO A 65 -1.73 -17.42 2.69
N ILE A 66 -1.89 -16.19 2.21
CA ILE A 66 -2.60 -15.90 0.97
C ILE A 66 -1.59 -15.78 -0.16
N VAL A 67 -1.65 -16.71 -1.11
CA VAL A 67 -0.85 -16.70 -2.34
C VAL A 67 -1.63 -15.95 -3.42
N ASN A 68 -1.15 -14.80 -3.82
CA ASN A 68 -1.83 -13.95 -4.82
C ASN A 68 -1.00 -13.68 -6.06
N PHE A 69 0.15 -14.32 -6.18
CA PHE A 69 0.93 -14.30 -7.40
C PHE A 69 1.00 -15.71 -7.98
N PRO A 70 0.72 -15.90 -9.27
CA PRO A 70 0.86 -17.20 -9.90
C PRO A 70 2.33 -17.60 -9.99
N PHE A 71 2.61 -18.89 -10.04
CA PHE A 71 3.94 -19.37 -10.38
C PHE A 71 4.34 -18.94 -11.78
N ILE A 72 5.61 -18.57 -11.97
CA ILE A 72 6.10 -18.12 -13.28
C ILE A 72 6.00 -19.20 -14.37
N CYS A 73 5.97 -20.46 -13.96
CA CYS A 73 5.78 -21.62 -14.86
C CYS A 73 4.30 -21.90 -15.18
N SER A 74 3.35 -21.10 -14.67
CA SER A 74 1.95 -21.21 -15.06
C SER A 74 1.72 -20.71 -16.51
N ASN A 75 0.50 -20.84 -17.02
CA ASN A 75 0.14 -20.43 -18.39
C ASN A 75 0.16 -18.92 -18.62
N ILE A 76 0.70 -18.12 -17.70
CA ILE A 76 0.80 -16.67 -17.84
C ILE A 76 2.08 -16.32 -18.62
N PRO A 77 2.00 -15.49 -19.65
CA PRO A 77 3.18 -15.01 -20.36
C PRO A 77 4.17 -14.31 -19.41
N ALA A 78 5.47 -14.62 -19.54
CA ALA A 78 6.49 -14.12 -18.64
C ALA A 78 6.60 -12.57 -18.59
N ALA A 79 6.42 -11.90 -19.73
CA ALA A 79 6.55 -10.44 -19.78
C ALA A 79 5.49 -9.71 -18.93
N PRO A 80 4.18 -9.99 -19.05
CA PRO A 80 3.17 -9.47 -18.12
C PRO A 80 3.42 -9.85 -16.66
N ALA A 81 3.85 -11.09 -16.40
CA ALA A 81 4.13 -11.55 -15.04
C ALA A 81 5.21 -10.69 -14.35
N TYR A 82 6.31 -10.36 -15.04
CA TYR A 82 7.31 -9.42 -14.52
C TYR A 82 6.83 -7.96 -14.50
N GLY A 83 5.83 -7.60 -15.32
CA GLY A 83 5.17 -6.30 -15.31
C GLY A 83 4.46 -6.00 -13.99
N VAL A 84 3.89 -7.04 -13.36
CA VAL A 84 3.24 -6.95 -12.03
C VAL A 84 4.21 -6.39 -10.98
N TYR A 85 5.48 -6.79 -11.01
CA TYR A 85 6.49 -6.27 -10.09
C TYR A 85 6.65 -4.74 -10.20
N ILE A 86 6.74 -4.22 -11.43
CA ILE A 86 6.86 -2.77 -11.67
C ILE A 86 5.59 -2.04 -11.22
N SER A 87 4.41 -2.58 -11.51
CA SER A 87 3.13 -1.99 -11.10
C SER A 87 3.03 -1.85 -9.58
N HIS A 88 3.45 -2.87 -8.83
CA HIS A 88 3.50 -2.80 -7.38
C HIS A 88 4.54 -1.79 -6.87
N LEU A 89 5.72 -1.69 -7.47
CA LEU A 89 6.70 -0.67 -7.09
C LEU A 89 6.17 0.75 -7.31
N ILE A 90 5.45 1.00 -8.42
CA ILE A 90 4.79 2.29 -8.66
C ILE A 90 3.74 2.57 -7.59
N ARG A 91 2.92 1.58 -7.24
CA ARG A 91 1.92 1.70 -6.17
C ARG A 91 2.58 1.99 -4.83
N TYR A 92 3.61 1.26 -4.46
CA TYR A 92 4.34 1.47 -3.21
C TYR A 92 5.00 2.85 -3.14
N SER A 93 5.62 3.32 -4.24
CA SER A 93 6.23 4.64 -4.28
C SER A 93 5.21 5.79 -4.15
N ARG A 94 3.94 5.55 -4.45
CA ARG A 94 2.85 6.52 -4.27
C ARG A 94 2.23 6.45 -2.88
N ALA A 95 2.13 5.25 -2.31
CA ALA A 95 1.45 4.98 -1.06
C ALA A 95 2.34 5.21 0.17
N CYS A 96 3.66 4.93 0.06
CA CYS A 96 4.59 5.10 1.17
C CYS A 96 5.05 6.55 1.27
N GLY A 97 4.99 7.12 2.47
CA GLY A 97 5.51 8.45 2.77
C GLY A 97 7.01 8.48 2.98
N PHE A 98 7.62 7.35 3.38
CA PHE A 98 9.04 7.23 3.68
C PHE A 98 9.73 6.19 2.80
N SER A 99 11.01 6.44 2.51
CA SER A 99 11.83 5.55 1.68
C SER A 99 12.00 4.16 2.30
N GLN A 100 12.10 4.07 3.63
CA GLN A 100 12.25 2.81 4.33
C GLN A 100 11.02 1.92 4.14
N ASP A 101 9.80 2.46 4.29
CA ASP A 101 8.56 1.72 4.08
C ASP A 101 8.45 1.19 2.64
N PHE A 102 8.88 1.99 1.66
CA PHE A 102 8.96 1.57 0.24
C PHE A 102 9.94 0.41 0.03
N LEU A 103 11.14 0.51 0.61
CA LEU A 103 12.17 -0.53 0.49
C LEU A 103 11.71 -1.84 1.12
N ASP A 104 11.14 -1.80 2.32
CA ASP A 104 10.65 -2.97 3.04
C ASP A 104 9.54 -3.69 2.26
N ARG A 105 8.61 -2.92 1.70
CA ARG A 105 7.55 -3.48 0.84
C ARG A 105 8.09 -4.06 -0.47
N GLY A 106 9.06 -3.41 -1.09
CA GLY A 106 9.75 -3.89 -2.29
C GLY A 106 10.51 -5.19 -2.05
N LEU A 107 11.21 -5.31 -0.92
CA LEU A 107 11.91 -6.53 -0.51
C LEU A 107 10.94 -7.68 -0.22
N LEU A 108 9.85 -7.39 0.50
CA LEU A 108 8.82 -8.39 0.78
C LEU A 108 8.17 -8.92 -0.50
N LEU A 109 7.82 -8.02 -1.43
CA LEU A 109 7.30 -8.41 -2.75
C LEU A 109 8.30 -9.28 -3.51
N THR A 110 9.58 -8.89 -3.53
CA THR A 110 10.63 -9.64 -4.19
C THR A 110 10.72 -11.07 -3.62
N ARG A 111 10.72 -11.22 -2.28
CA ARG A 111 10.72 -12.54 -1.62
C ARG A 111 9.49 -13.37 -2.02
N LYS A 112 8.29 -12.78 -1.99
CA LYS A 112 7.05 -13.47 -2.40
C LYS A 112 7.13 -14.00 -3.83
N LEU A 113 7.64 -13.20 -4.76
CA LEU A 113 7.77 -13.60 -6.16
C LEU A 113 8.89 -14.63 -6.38
N LEU A 114 10.01 -14.53 -5.67
CA LEU A 114 11.06 -15.58 -5.72
C LEU A 114 10.53 -16.93 -5.26
N ASN A 115 9.67 -16.96 -4.24
CA ASN A 115 8.99 -18.20 -3.80
C ASN A 115 8.02 -18.75 -4.86
N GLN A 116 7.61 -17.93 -5.84
CA GLN A 116 6.82 -18.33 -7.01
C GLN A 116 7.71 -18.60 -8.25
N TRP A 117 9.00 -18.85 -8.02
CA TRP A 117 10.01 -19.22 -9.02
C TRP A 117 10.36 -18.14 -10.04
N PHE A 118 10.09 -16.88 -9.72
CA PHE A 118 10.59 -15.77 -10.51
C PHE A 118 12.11 -15.63 -10.40
N LEU A 119 12.76 -15.24 -11.49
CA LEU A 119 14.22 -15.15 -11.54
C LEU A 119 14.74 -13.79 -11.07
N LEU A 120 15.66 -13.78 -10.10
CA LEU A 120 16.26 -12.55 -9.55
C LEU A 120 16.90 -11.66 -10.62
N VAL A 121 17.54 -12.25 -11.63
CA VAL A 121 18.16 -11.51 -12.73
C VAL A 121 17.15 -10.66 -13.52
N LYS A 122 15.93 -11.18 -13.69
CA LYS A 122 14.85 -10.44 -14.36
C LYS A 122 14.36 -9.26 -13.51
N PHE A 123 14.33 -9.39 -12.19
CA PHE A 123 14.01 -8.28 -11.29
C PHE A 123 15.03 -7.16 -11.37
N LYS A 124 16.33 -7.46 -11.46
CA LYS A 124 17.37 -6.43 -11.66
C LYS A 124 17.10 -5.60 -12.92
N SER A 125 16.71 -6.24 -14.01
CA SER A 125 16.33 -5.54 -15.25
C SER A 125 15.06 -4.69 -15.07
N SER A 126 14.05 -5.25 -14.36
CA SER A 126 12.80 -4.53 -14.08
C SER A 126 13.03 -3.32 -13.16
N LEU A 127 13.86 -3.45 -12.13
CA LEU A 127 14.26 -2.34 -11.26
C LEU A 127 14.97 -1.21 -12.04
N ARG A 128 15.92 -1.55 -12.90
CA ARG A 128 16.57 -0.53 -13.74
C ARG A 128 15.56 0.23 -14.61
N LYS A 129 14.58 -0.48 -15.19
CA LYS A 129 13.50 0.15 -15.96
C LYS A 129 12.61 1.02 -15.08
N PHE A 130 12.30 0.58 -13.87
CA PHE A 130 11.51 1.35 -12.93
C PHE A 130 12.22 2.66 -12.56
N TYR A 131 13.47 2.60 -12.11
CA TYR A 131 14.23 3.78 -11.74
C TYR A 131 14.44 4.74 -12.93
N GLY A 132 14.74 4.22 -14.11
CA GLY A 132 14.94 5.06 -15.30
C GLY A 132 13.67 5.77 -15.78
N ARG A 133 12.49 5.17 -15.57
CA ARG A 133 11.20 5.75 -16.03
C ARG A 133 10.47 6.54 -14.95
N HIS A 134 10.76 6.28 -13.70
CA HIS A 134 10.01 6.81 -12.55
C HIS A 134 10.93 7.49 -11.53
N HIS A 135 12.05 8.08 -11.98
CA HIS A 135 13.01 8.76 -11.09
C HIS A 135 12.33 9.81 -10.20
N GLY A 136 11.39 10.62 -10.72
CA GLY A 136 10.69 11.60 -9.91
C GLY A 136 9.85 11.04 -8.75
N LEU A 137 9.38 9.78 -8.84
CA LEU A 137 8.73 9.12 -7.71
C LEU A 137 9.75 8.70 -6.65
N VAL A 138 10.94 8.27 -7.07
CA VAL A 138 12.03 7.88 -6.17
C VAL A 138 12.63 9.09 -5.48
N ASP A 139 12.87 10.17 -6.23
CA ASP A 139 13.41 11.42 -5.69
C ASP A 139 12.51 11.99 -4.60
N ARG A 140 11.18 11.94 -4.79
CA ARG A 140 10.21 12.35 -3.77
C ARG A 140 10.38 11.55 -2.47
N LEU A 141 10.58 10.24 -2.56
CA LEU A 141 10.78 9.38 -1.38
C LEU A 141 12.10 9.68 -0.65
N LEU A 142 13.13 10.13 -1.38
CA LEU A 142 14.42 10.48 -0.80
C LEU A 142 14.43 11.86 -0.14
N CYS A 143 13.59 12.80 -0.61
CA CYS A 143 13.50 14.15 -0.05
C CYS A 143 12.72 14.23 1.26
N HIS A 144 11.98 13.19 1.64
CA HIS A 144 11.14 13.16 2.86
C HIS A 144 11.77 12.36 4.02
N ASN A 145 13.06 12.11 3.97
CA ASN A 145 13.84 11.47 5.05
C ASN A 145 14.49 12.50 5.97
#